data_b24920fea78a474b4e3ff89ad60f2582
#
_entry.id   b24920fea78a474b4e3ff89ad60f2582
#
_cell.length_a   1.000
_cell.length_b   1.000
_cell.length_c   1.000
_cell.angle_alpha   90.00
_cell.angle_beta   90.00
_cell.angle_gamma   90.00
#
_symmetry.space_group_name_H-M   'P 1'
#
loop_
_entity.id
_entity.type
_entity.pdbx_description
1 polymer ?
#
loop_
_entity_poly.entity_id
_entity_poly.type
_entity_poly.pdbx_seq_one_letter_code
_entity_poly.pdbx_strand_id
1 'polypeptide(L)'
;MEATGKYHLPILYELKDRGYFVTVINTLKMKQYCQALNFRKAKNDKMDAKQIAEYGLMYWKELEEYKVDEENYRVLKELNRNYQHYMELRIDQMNYIDQTIHQTFPGIKKLILHNSGDFSKDKLLDFLEKWWHKDLVLEKTEEEFIEEYKRWAKEKRYHPNANKAKAIY
;
A
#
# COMPACT_ATOMS: atom_id res chain seq x y z
N MET A 1 28.00 8.68 3.67
CA MET A 1 27.23 7.55 3.06
C MET A 1 26.03 8.09 2.32
N GLU A 2 25.42 7.29 1.42
CA GLU A 2 24.21 7.66 0.69
C GLU A 2 22.95 7.19 1.44
N ALA A 3 21.87 7.98 1.37
CA ALA A 3 20.57 7.65 1.97
C ALA A 3 19.83 6.63 1.09
N THR A 4 19.97 5.34 1.38
CA THR A 4 19.29 4.24 0.67
C THR A 4 18.24 3.60 1.57
N GLY A 5 17.02 4.15 1.56
CA GLY A 5 15.92 3.64 2.38
C GLY A 5 16.30 3.48 3.87
N LYS A 6 16.16 2.25 4.41
CA LYS A 6 16.58 1.93 5.79
C LYS A 6 17.95 1.25 5.89
N TYR A 7 18.56 0.87 4.76
CA TYR A 7 19.75 0.01 4.74
C TYR A 7 21.00 0.68 5.30
N HIS A 8 21.10 2.00 5.22
CA HIS A 8 22.22 2.74 5.77
C HIS A 8 22.15 2.95 7.29
N LEU A 9 20.99 2.82 7.93
CA LEU A 9 20.79 3.15 9.34
C LEU A 9 21.61 2.31 10.31
N PRO A 10 21.71 0.96 10.19
CA PRO A 10 22.51 0.16 11.12
C PRO A 10 23.99 0.58 11.12
N ILE A 11 24.56 0.79 9.94
CA ILE A 11 25.96 1.23 9.79
C ILE A 11 26.13 2.66 10.31
N LEU A 12 25.18 3.53 10.06
CA LEU A 12 25.16 4.91 10.55
C LEU A 12 25.27 4.95 12.07
N TYR A 13 24.40 4.21 12.78
CA TYR A 13 24.40 4.21 14.23
C TYR A 13 25.69 3.62 14.81
N GLU A 14 26.15 2.50 14.27
CA GLU A 14 27.41 1.87 14.69
C GLU A 14 28.62 2.82 14.55
N LEU A 15 28.70 3.56 13.44
CA LEU A 15 29.79 4.52 13.23
C LEU A 15 29.67 5.73 14.16
N LYS A 16 28.44 6.21 14.41
CA LYS A 16 28.20 7.31 15.35
C LYS A 16 28.56 6.92 16.79
N ASP A 17 28.17 5.72 17.22
CA ASP A 17 28.48 5.19 18.57
C ASP A 17 30.00 5.04 18.77
N ARG A 18 30.75 4.79 17.71
CA ARG A 18 32.22 4.78 17.73
C ARG A 18 32.88 6.17 17.62
N GLY A 19 32.07 7.24 17.56
CA GLY A 19 32.57 8.63 17.52
C GLY A 19 33.04 9.11 16.15
N TYR A 20 32.71 8.41 15.06
CA TYR A 20 33.05 8.87 13.72
C TYR A 20 32.15 10.03 13.26
N PHE A 21 32.75 10.98 12.52
CA PHE A 21 31.99 11.94 11.75
C PHE A 21 31.28 11.24 10.61
N VAL A 22 29.94 11.24 10.64
CA VAL A 22 29.13 10.58 9.62
C VAL A 22 28.18 11.59 8.99
N THR A 23 28.19 11.64 7.68
CA THR A 23 27.22 12.42 6.90
C THR A 23 26.39 11.51 6.02
N VAL A 24 25.10 11.84 5.84
CA VAL A 24 24.16 11.12 4.98
C VAL A 24 23.77 12.02 3.81
N ILE A 25 24.19 11.62 2.61
CA ILE A 25 23.99 12.39 1.39
C ILE A 25 22.68 11.93 0.74
N ASN A 26 21.85 12.89 0.32
CA ASN A 26 20.64 12.62 -0.40
C ASN A 26 20.93 11.93 -1.75
N THR A 27 20.22 10.84 -2.05
CA THR A 27 20.35 10.06 -3.29
C THR A 27 20.19 10.93 -4.55
N LEU A 28 19.33 11.94 -4.50
CA LEU A 28 19.15 12.87 -5.63
C LEU A 28 20.41 13.71 -5.87
N LYS A 29 21.06 14.21 -4.81
CA LYS A 29 22.33 14.96 -4.91
C LYS A 29 23.43 14.08 -5.50
N MET A 30 23.54 12.83 -5.04
CA MET A 30 24.50 11.86 -5.61
C MET A 30 24.23 11.60 -7.09
N LYS A 31 22.98 11.40 -7.46
CA LYS A 31 22.59 11.19 -8.86
C LYS A 31 22.96 12.40 -9.74
N GLN A 32 22.70 13.61 -9.29
CA GLN A 32 23.05 14.84 -10.01
C GLN A 32 24.58 14.99 -10.16
N TYR A 33 25.33 14.69 -9.10
CA TYR A 33 26.79 14.71 -9.13
C TYR A 33 27.34 13.71 -10.15
N CYS A 34 26.87 12.47 -10.13
CA CYS A 34 27.29 11.44 -11.10
C CYS A 34 26.92 11.81 -12.54
N GLN A 35 25.77 12.45 -12.76
CA GLN A 35 25.37 12.93 -14.07
C GLN A 35 26.23 14.08 -14.58
N ALA A 36 26.59 15.03 -13.71
CA ALA A 36 27.46 16.17 -14.05
C ALA A 36 28.87 15.73 -14.48
N LEU A 37 29.39 14.66 -13.92
CA LEU A 37 30.68 14.10 -14.26
C LEU A 37 30.66 13.11 -15.43
N ASN A 38 29.50 12.93 -16.11
CA ASN A 38 29.35 12.01 -17.25
C ASN A 38 29.82 10.58 -16.96
N PHE A 39 29.70 10.12 -15.72
CA PHE A 39 30.00 8.73 -15.40
C PHE A 39 29.08 7.79 -16.16
N ARG A 40 29.67 6.91 -16.98
CA ARG A 40 28.93 5.89 -17.72
C ARG A 40 28.15 5.00 -16.76
N LYS A 41 26.92 4.61 -17.17
CA LYS A 41 25.91 3.88 -16.39
C LYS A 41 26.29 2.42 -16.02
N ALA A 42 27.55 2.07 -15.85
CA ALA A 42 27.91 0.76 -15.33
C ALA A 42 27.62 0.74 -13.81
N LYS A 43 26.49 0.17 -13.43
CA LYS A 43 26.18 -0.08 -12.01
C LYS A 43 27.09 -1.17 -11.47
N ASN A 44 27.98 -0.78 -10.56
CA ASN A 44 28.83 -1.68 -9.81
C ASN A 44 29.07 -1.04 -8.43
N ASP A 45 28.82 -1.80 -7.37
CA ASP A 45 28.97 -1.34 -5.98
C ASP A 45 30.31 -0.69 -5.69
N LYS A 46 31.40 -1.18 -6.32
CA LYS A 46 32.75 -0.60 -6.21
C LYS A 46 32.80 0.81 -6.81
N MET A 47 32.15 1.04 -7.94
CA MET A 47 32.09 2.36 -8.57
C MET A 47 31.23 3.32 -7.74
N ASP A 48 30.10 2.85 -7.21
CA ASP A 48 29.21 3.64 -6.36
C ASP A 48 29.94 4.06 -5.07
N ALA A 49 30.67 3.14 -4.42
CA ALA A 49 31.48 3.46 -3.26
C ALA A 49 32.57 4.50 -3.56
N LYS A 50 33.25 4.39 -4.73
CA LYS A 50 34.26 5.36 -5.18
C LYS A 50 33.64 6.75 -5.40
N GLN A 51 32.50 6.82 -6.05
CA GLN A 51 31.78 8.09 -6.31
C GLN A 51 31.34 8.77 -5.01
N ILE A 52 30.87 8.01 -4.02
CA ILE A 52 30.54 8.53 -2.70
C ILE A 52 31.76 9.09 -2.00
N ALA A 53 32.93 8.40 -2.10
CA ALA A 53 34.18 8.86 -1.53
C ALA A 53 34.67 10.14 -2.21
N GLU A 54 34.67 10.21 -3.54
CA GLU A 54 35.04 11.38 -4.32
C GLU A 54 34.17 12.59 -4.00
N TYR A 55 32.84 12.39 -3.90
CA TYR A 55 31.92 13.41 -3.45
C TYR A 55 32.29 13.93 -2.06
N GLY A 56 32.55 13.03 -1.13
CA GLY A 56 32.92 13.36 0.23
C GLY A 56 34.20 14.20 0.30
N LEU A 57 35.23 13.88 -0.52
CA LEU A 57 36.45 14.61 -0.60
C LEU A 57 36.29 16.00 -1.24
N MET A 58 35.47 16.09 -2.30
CA MET A 58 35.26 17.36 -3.02
C MET A 58 34.45 18.36 -2.19
N TYR A 59 33.43 17.92 -1.49
CA TYR A 59 32.53 18.78 -0.72
C TYR A 59 32.75 18.71 0.78
N TRP A 60 33.93 18.25 1.24
CA TRP A 60 34.24 18.05 2.67
C TRP A 60 33.85 19.22 3.57
N LYS A 61 34.08 20.45 3.13
CA LYS A 61 33.81 21.66 3.91
C LYS A 61 32.31 22.01 4.02
N GLU A 62 31.51 21.44 3.14
CA GLU A 62 30.05 21.70 3.05
C GLU A 62 29.25 20.57 3.69
N LEU A 63 29.90 19.45 4.05
CA LEU A 63 29.22 18.31 4.64
C LEU A 63 28.94 18.58 6.11
N GLU A 64 27.67 18.43 6.48
CA GLU A 64 27.23 18.51 7.85
C GLU A 64 27.18 17.12 8.50
N GLU A 65 27.54 17.07 9.77
CA GLU A 65 27.41 15.83 10.54
C GLU A 65 25.96 15.44 10.71
N TYR A 66 25.65 14.16 10.48
CA TYR A 66 24.30 13.65 10.68
C TYR A 66 23.90 13.74 12.15
N LYS A 67 22.81 14.44 12.42
CA LYS A 67 22.19 14.52 13.73
C LYS A 67 21.22 13.35 13.89
N VAL A 68 21.44 12.53 14.91
CA VAL A 68 20.53 11.43 15.21
C VAL A 68 19.23 12.02 15.74
N ASP A 69 18.11 11.66 15.10
CA ASP A 69 16.79 12.05 15.59
C ASP A 69 16.54 11.48 17.01
N GLU A 70 15.79 12.20 17.83
CA GLU A 70 15.31 11.70 19.12
C GLU A 70 14.56 10.36 18.94
N GLU A 71 14.70 9.46 19.92
CA GLU A 71 14.13 8.11 19.83
C GLU A 71 12.63 8.13 19.54
N ASN A 72 11.89 8.98 20.24
CA ASN A 72 10.45 9.14 20.01
C ASN A 72 10.12 9.54 18.57
N TYR A 73 10.92 10.42 17.97
CA TYR A 73 10.72 10.85 16.60
C TYR A 73 11.02 9.75 15.58
N ARG A 74 12.03 8.92 15.87
CA ARG A 74 12.34 7.73 15.06
C ARG A 74 11.18 6.72 15.08
N VAL A 75 10.65 6.44 16.27
CA VAL A 75 9.49 5.56 16.46
C VAL A 75 8.27 6.08 15.69
N LEU A 76 7.98 7.38 15.80
CA LEU A 76 6.88 8.02 15.06
C LEU A 76 7.06 7.92 13.54
N LYS A 77 8.26 8.14 13.02
CA LYS A 77 8.56 7.96 11.59
C LYS A 77 8.32 6.51 11.15
N GLU A 78 8.69 5.56 11.96
CA GLU A 78 8.49 4.14 11.64
C GLU A 78 7.02 3.74 11.67
N LEU A 79 6.28 4.15 12.70
CA LEU A 79 4.83 3.94 12.79
C LEU A 79 4.09 4.56 11.59
N ASN A 80 4.44 5.78 11.21
CA ASN A 80 3.85 6.42 10.03
C ASN A 80 4.14 5.66 8.73
N ARG A 81 5.37 5.15 8.54
CA ARG A 81 5.70 4.33 7.37
C ARG A 81 4.90 3.03 7.33
N ASN A 82 4.76 2.37 8.49
CA ASN A 82 3.98 1.15 8.60
C ASN A 82 2.49 1.43 8.31
N TYR A 83 1.96 2.52 8.85
CA TYR A 83 0.60 2.95 8.56
C TYR A 83 0.37 3.17 7.05
N GLN A 84 1.26 3.93 6.38
CA GLN A 84 1.16 4.16 4.94
C GLN A 84 1.22 2.85 4.15
N HIS A 85 2.15 1.95 4.50
CA HIS A 85 2.26 0.65 3.87
C HIS A 85 0.97 -0.19 3.99
N TYR A 86 0.37 -0.25 5.18
CA TYR A 86 -0.91 -0.95 5.37
C TYR A 86 -2.06 -0.28 4.63
N MET A 87 -2.07 1.04 4.54
CA MET A 87 -3.07 1.77 3.75
C MET A 87 -2.95 1.48 2.26
N GLU A 88 -1.73 1.42 1.71
CA GLU A 88 -1.48 1.02 0.33
C GLU A 88 -1.96 -0.41 0.06
N LEU A 89 -1.56 -1.36 0.91
CA LEU A 89 -2.04 -2.76 0.80
C LEU A 89 -3.57 -2.86 0.84
N ARG A 90 -4.21 -2.08 1.72
CA ARG A 90 -5.68 -2.04 1.79
C ARG A 90 -6.28 -1.55 0.47
N ILE A 91 -5.76 -0.47 -0.09
CA ILE A 91 -6.24 0.09 -1.38
C ILE A 91 -6.07 -0.93 -2.50
N ASP A 92 -4.93 -1.60 -2.58
CA ASP A 92 -4.65 -2.61 -3.60
C ASP A 92 -5.62 -3.81 -3.49
N GLN A 93 -5.88 -4.29 -2.27
CA GLN A 93 -6.85 -5.36 -2.04
C GLN A 93 -8.28 -4.94 -2.41
N MET A 94 -8.68 -3.72 -2.08
CA MET A 94 -9.99 -3.18 -2.45
C MET A 94 -10.15 -3.09 -3.98
N ASN A 95 -9.12 -2.60 -4.67
CA ASN A 95 -9.12 -2.53 -6.13
C ASN A 95 -9.23 -3.92 -6.77
N TYR A 96 -8.52 -4.91 -6.22
CA TYR A 96 -8.60 -6.29 -6.68
C TYR A 96 -10.01 -6.89 -6.49
N ILE A 97 -10.61 -6.70 -5.32
CA ILE A 97 -11.98 -7.12 -5.02
C ILE A 97 -12.95 -6.46 -6.01
N ASP A 98 -12.82 -5.16 -6.25
CA ASP A 98 -13.66 -4.41 -7.18
C ASP A 98 -13.57 -4.94 -8.61
N GLN A 99 -12.36 -5.23 -9.09
CA GLN A 99 -12.15 -5.84 -10.40
C GLN A 99 -12.81 -7.22 -10.49
N THR A 100 -12.64 -8.04 -9.45
CA THR A 100 -13.25 -9.37 -9.39
C THR A 100 -14.78 -9.28 -9.42
N ILE A 101 -15.38 -8.37 -8.64
CA ILE A 101 -16.84 -8.14 -8.64
C ILE A 101 -17.31 -7.69 -10.03
N HIS A 102 -16.58 -6.82 -10.69
CA HIS A 102 -16.92 -6.38 -12.05
C HIS A 102 -16.91 -7.52 -13.06
N GLN A 103 -16.04 -8.52 -12.89
CA GLN A 103 -15.97 -9.69 -13.76
C GLN A 103 -17.05 -10.72 -13.46
N THR A 104 -17.31 -10.98 -12.18
CA THR A 104 -18.22 -12.05 -11.74
C THR A 104 -19.68 -11.61 -11.63
N PHE A 105 -19.90 -10.36 -11.23
CA PHE A 105 -21.24 -9.80 -11.05
C PHE A 105 -21.31 -8.32 -11.49
N PRO A 106 -21.28 -8.02 -12.80
CA PRO A 106 -21.30 -6.65 -13.29
C PRO A 106 -22.56 -5.89 -12.84
N GLY A 107 -22.37 -4.68 -12.32
CA GLY A 107 -23.47 -3.79 -11.92
C GLY A 107 -23.98 -3.97 -10.48
N ILE A 108 -23.64 -5.05 -9.78
CA ILE A 108 -24.16 -5.34 -8.44
C ILE A 108 -23.87 -4.22 -7.42
N LYS A 109 -22.73 -3.55 -7.53
CA LYS A 109 -22.34 -2.41 -6.66
C LYS A 109 -23.30 -1.22 -6.72
N LYS A 110 -24.02 -1.05 -7.84
CA LYS A 110 -25.06 0.00 -7.97
C LYS A 110 -26.34 -0.37 -7.22
N LEU A 111 -26.58 -1.66 -7.09
CA LEU A 111 -27.79 -2.19 -6.47
C LEU A 111 -27.63 -2.43 -4.96
N ILE A 112 -26.44 -2.87 -4.53
CA ILE A 112 -26.12 -3.09 -3.12
C ILE A 112 -25.03 -2.11 -2.70
N LEU A 113 -25.35 -1.24 -1.74
CA LEU A 113 -24.37 -0.30 -1.20
C LEU A 113 -23.27 -1.05 -0.46
N HIS A 114 -22.04 -0.73 -0.82
CA HIS A 114 -20.83 -1.18 -0.13
C HIS A 114 -20.48 -0.18 0.99
N ASN A 115 -20.27 -0.69 2.19
CA ASN A 115 -19.80 0.13 3.31
C ASN A 115 -18.26 0.08 3.37
N SER A 116 -17.60 1.04 2.73
CA SER A 116 -16.12 1.10 2.67
C SER A 116 -15.43 1.37 4.01
N GLY A 117 -16.19 1.69 5.06
CA GLY A 117 -15.64 2.06 6.39
C GLY A 117 -15.54 0.91 7.39
N ASP A 118 -16.49 -0.02 7.35
CA ASP A 118 -16.58 -1.13 8.29
C ASP A 118 -16.87 -2.44 7.57
N PHE A 119 -15.84 -3.28 7.43
CA PHE A 119 -15.96 -4.61 6.81
C PHE A 119 -16.60 -5.65 7.73
N SER A 120 -16.80 -5.35 9.02
CA SER A 120 -17.43 -6.28 9.95
C SER A 120 -18.90 -6.54 9.62
N LYS A 121 -19.53 -5.62 8.87
CA LYS A 121 -20.92 -5.75 8.43
C LYS A 121 -21.15 -5.06 7.07
N ASP A 122 -20.75 -5.74 6.01
CA ASP A 122 -20.91 -5.23 4.64
C ASP A 122 -21.90 -6.09 3.86
N LYS A 123 -23.03 -5.49 3.46
CA LYS A 123 -24.11 -6.20 2.77
C LYS A 123 -23.69 -6.73 1.40
N LEU A 124 -22.79 -6.04 0.71
CA LEU A 124 -22.31 -6.49 -0.59
C LEU A 124 -21.42 -7.72 -0.44
N LEU A 125 -20.51 -7.70 0.51
CA LEU A 125 -19.63 -8.84 0.78
C LEU A 125 -20.42 -10.06 1.27
N ASP A 126 -21.34 -9.86 2.20
CA ASP A 126 -22.24 -10.92 2.67
C ASP A 126 -23.11 -11.50 1.53
N PHE A 127 -23.52 -10.66 0.57
CA PHE A 127 -24.25 -11.11 -0.62
C PHE A 127 -23.35 -11.96 -1.52
N LEU A 128 -22.15 -11.48 -1.82
CA LEU A 128 -21.18 -12.16 -2.68
C LEU A 128 -20.62 -13.44 -2.06
N GLU A 129 -20.61 -13.56 -0.74
CA GLU A 129 -20.30 -14.81 -0.04
C GLU A 129 -21.24 -15.95 -0.47
N LYS A 130 -22.49 -15.64 -0.73
CA LYS A 130 -23.50 -16.61 -1.16
C LYS A 130 -23.68 -16.68 -2.68
N TRP A 131 -23.71 -15.54 -3.35
CA TRP A 131 -23.88 -15.40 -4.80
C TRP A 131 -22.69 -14.68 -5.42
N TRP A 132 -21.56 -15.35 -5.47
CA TRP A 132 -20.30 -14.77 -5.96
C TRP A 132 -20.25 -14.56 -7.48
N HIS A 133 -21.16 -15.21 -8.24
CA HIS A 133 -21.28 -15.09 -9.68
C HIS A 133 -22.75 -14.89 -10.08
N LYS A 134 -22.99 -14.09 -11.11
CA LYS A 134 -24.34 -13.82 -11.61
C LYS A 134 -25.10 -15.08 -12.01
N ASP A 135 -24.43 -16.09 -12.53
CA ASP A 135 -25.06 -17.33 -12.99
C ASP A 135 -25.77 -18.07 -11.84
N LEU A 136 -25.24 -17.99 -10.61
CA LEU A 136 -25.88 -18.55 -9.42
C LEU A 136 -27.26 -17.93 -9.11
N VAL A 137 -27.48 -16.72 -9.60
CA VAL A 137 -28.80 -16.06 -9.53
C VAL A 137 -29.66 -16.51 -10.71
N LEU A 138 -29.12 -16.52 -11.92
CA LEU A 138 -29.83 -16.85 -13.17
C LEU A 138 -30.16 -18.34 -13.35
N GLU A 139 -29.54 -19.23 -12.60
CA GLU A 139 -29.88 -20.67 -12.53
C GLU A 139 -31.25 -20.90 -11.87
N LYS A 140 -31.80 -19.91 -11.19
CA LYS A 140 -33.08 -19.96 -10.48
C LYS A 140 -34.14 -19.17 -11.25
N THR A 141 -35.41 -19.44 -10.95
CA THR A 141 -36.46 -18.53 -11.39
C THR A 141 -36.46 -17.24 -10.57
N GLU A 142 -37.07 -16.18 -11.11
CA GLU A 142 -37.17 -14.89 -10.40
C GLU A 142 -37.82 -15.04 -9.04
N GLU A 143 -38.92 -15.84 -8.96
CA GLU A 143 -39.65 -16.07 -7.73
C GLU A 143 -38.85 -16.82 -6.67
N GLU A 144 -38.14 -17.88 -7.09
CA GLU A 144 -37.24 -18.64 -6.20
C GLU A 144 -36.09 -17.78 -5.65
N PHE A 145 -35.50 -16.98 -6.51
CA PHE A 145 -34.43 -16.07 -6.08
C PHE A 145 -34.95 -15.02 -5.09
N ILE A 146 -36.13 -14.41 -5.35
CA ILE A 146 -36.69 -13.41 -4.46
C ILE A 146 -36.95 -14.00 -3.06
N GLU A 147 -37.51 -15.21 -2.99
CA GLU A 147 -37.79 -15.87 -1.71
C GLU A 147 -36.50 -16.24 -0.97
N GLU A 148 -35.50 -16.72 -1.69
CA GLU A 148 -34.20 -17.02 -1.12
C GLU A 148 -33.44 -15.76 -0.64
N TYR A 149 -33.50 -14.67 -1.40
CA TYR A 149 -32.96 -13.39 -1.01
C TYR A 149 -33.61 -12.84 0.27
N LYS A 150 -34.93 -12.91 0.37
CA LYS A 150 -35.66 -12.49 1.58
C LYS A 150 -35.24 -13.30 2.80
N ARG A 151 -35.08 -14.62 2.65
CA ARG A 151 -34.65 -15.52 3.73
C ARG A 151 -33.23 -15.16 4.18
N TRP A 152 -32.31 -15.05 3.25
CA TRP A 152 -30.95 -14.63 3.50
C TRP A 152 -30.87 -13.26 4.18
N ALA A 153 -31.63 -12.27 3.70
CA ALA A 153 -31.65 -10.94 4.28
C ALA A 153 -32.09 -10.97 5.75
N LYS A 154 -33.10 -11.79 6.09
CA LYS A 154 -33.55 -11.98 7.48
C LYS A 154 -32.48 -12.65 8.34
N GLU A 155 -31.84 -13.70 7.84
CA GLU A 155 -30.74 -14.42 8.53
C GLU A 155 -29.56 -13.50 8.86
N LYS A 156 -29.14 -12.71 7.90
CA LYS A 156 -28.04 -11.72 8.07
C LYS A 156 -28.49 -10.41 8.74
N ARG A 157 -29.76 -10.31 9.17
CA ARG A 157 -30.37 -9.12 9.80
C ARG A 157 -30.35 -7.87 8.92
N TYR A 158 -30.54 -8.04 7.62
CA TYR A 158 -30.82 -6.98 6.66
C TYR A 158 -32.31 -6.84 6.39
N HIS A 159 -32.72 -5.65 5.91
CA HIS A 159 -34.12 -5.44 5.50
C HIS A 159 -34.42 -6.24 4.23
N PRO A 160 -35.40 -7.19 4.27
CA PRO A 160 -35.81 -7.96 3.11
C PRO A 160 -36.60 -7.08 2.14
N ASN A 161 -36.05 -6.80 0.96
CA ASN A 161 -36.66 -5.94 -0.05
C ASN A 161 -36.83 -6.71 -1.37
N ALA A 162 -38.08 -7.06 -1.69
CA ALA A 162 -38.40 -7.79 -2.91
C ALA A 162 -38.08 -7.01 -4.19
N ASN A 163 -38.27 -5.67 -4.21
CA ASN A 163 -37.96 -4.86 -5.38
C ASN A 163 -36.45 -4.83 -5.64
N LYS A 164 -35.64 -4.86 -4.56
CA LYS A 164 -34.19 -4.97 -4.69
C LYS A 164 -33.75 -6.33 -5.23
N ALA A 165 -34.39 -7.41 -4.77
CA ALA A 165 -34.14 -8.75 -5.31
C ALA A 165 -34.48 -8.82 -6.80
N LYS A 166 -35.63 -8.27 -7.24
CA LYS A 166 -35.99 -8.17 -8.66
C LYS A 166 -34.97 -7.39 -9.51
N ALA A 167 -34.40 -6.31 -8.96
CA ALA A 167 -33.43 -5.50 -9.66
C ALA A 167 -32.06 -6.20 -9.77
N ILE A 168 -31.78 -7.18 -8.92
CA ILE A 168 -30.55 -7.98 -8.94
C ILE A 168 -30.66 -9.14 -9.95
N TYR A 169 -31.88 -9.72 -10.05
CA TYR A 169 -32.21 -10.75 -11.02
C TYR A 169 -32.23 -10.20 -12.45
#